data_aa46d7992b2ae3acc75b1acdd06c1be0
#
_entry.id   aa46d7992b2ae3acc75b1acdd06c1be0
#
_cell.length_a   1.000
_cell.length_b   1.000
_cell.length_c   1.000
_cell.angle_alpha   90.00
_cell.angle_beta   90.00
_cell.angle_gamma   90.00
#
_symmetry.space_group_name_H-M   'P 1'
#
loop_
_entity.id
_entity.type
_entity.pdbx_description
1 polymer ?
#
loop_
_entity_poly.entity_id
_entity_poly.type
_entity_poly.pdbx_seq_one_letter_code
_entity_poly.pdbx_strand_id
1 'polypeptide(L)'
;MMDHIMPDIPRIYTAVAEWMACMLFILPVKKRFQKWQTAGIMAAVLLIQSVFLVMTDDIKIYFWIPCMIVAVFLMIVFIYSCCEITFTDAAYFGMIAFVVAEFMASFEWQVVCYFFDEAMTNWWLCRGLLVLIYGAIALILYKILRVHMPKDGKMNISHREYISAGLIAVAVFAVSNMSFLTENTPFSGRYSFEIGNILTLVDLGGIAILYAHLIQCRELRVRKELESVQNVLQNQYVQYKQSRESIELINYKYHDLKHQIAFLRSEDDPKKREEYLNRMEDEIRQYETQNKTGNKVLDTVLTTKSLYCAKHGITFTCVADGTLLNFMDVMDICSIFGNALDNAIECELKIPDKEKRLLHVTVSKQKNFLLLRFENYYEGNLEYQEGKLVTTKKEKEYHGYGLKSIRYTVNKYDGAVSIDTNGNWFDLKILIPMREN
;
A
#
# COMPACT_ATOMS: atom_id res chain seq x y z
N MET A 1 -47.26 39.39 5.46
CA MET A 1 -46.44 38.27 5.01
C MET A 1 -46.91 37.11 5.88
N MET A 2 -47.69 36.19 5.32
CA MET A 2 -48.08 34.97 6.06
C MET A 2 -46.84 34.20 6.41
N ASP A 3 -46.65 33.88 7.67
CA ASP A 3 -45.64 32.96 8.12
C ASP A 3 -46.02 31.56 7.54
N HIS A 4 -45.53 31.23 6.35
CA HIS A 4 -45.68 29.91 5.79
C HIS A 4 -44.83 28.96 6.65
N ILE A 5 -45.46 28.29 7.59
CA ILE A 5 -44.85 27.22 8.37
C ILE A 5 -44.67 26.05 7.40
N MET A 6 -43.42 25.77 7.03
CA MET A 6 -43.08 24.60 6.22
C MET A 6 -43.38 23.31 7.04
N PRO A 7 -44.25 22.43 6.60
CA PRO A 7 -44.54 21.21 7.33
C PRO A 7 -43.34 20.26 7.28
N ASP A 8 -43.30 19.33 8.23
CA ASP A 8 -42.24 18.32 8.28
C ASP A 8 -42.27 17.42 7.02
N ILE A 9 -41.07 16.92 6.65
CA ILE A 9 -40.93 16.01 5.49
C ILE A 9 -41.64 14.69 5.83
N PRO A 10 -42.60 14.23 5.02
CA PRO A 10 -43.27 12.96 5.28
C PRO A 10 -42.27 11.79 5.27
N ARG A 11 -42.28 10.95 6.30
CA ARG A 11 -41.31 9.84 6.46
C ARG A 11 -41.28 8.87 5.31
N ILE A 12 -42.39 8.71 4.58
CA ILE A 12 -42.40 7.89 3.40
C ILE A 12 -41.55 8.44 2.25
N TYR A 13 -41.34 9.79 2.19
CA TYR A 13 -40.50 10.45 1.19
C TYR A 13 -39.03 10.17 1.51
N THR A 14 -38.69 10.26 2.79
CA THR A 14 -37.34 9.89 3.29
C THR A 14 -37.04 8.40 3.00
N ALA A 15 -38.01 7.49 3.23
CA ALA A 15 -37.82 6.07 2.93
C ALA A 15 -37.54 5.80 1.44
N VAL A 16 -38.25 6.48 0.56
CA VAL A 16 -38.02 6.37 -0.89
C VAL A 16 -36.67 6.97 -1.28
N ALA A 17 -36.27 8.11 -0.68
CA ALA A 17 -34.98 8.72 -0.91
C ALA A 17 -33.83 7.80 -0.49
N GLU A 18 -33.87 7.21 0.71
CA GLU A 18 -32.88 6.26 1.21
C GLU A 18 -32.76 5.03 0.30
N TRP A 19 -33.90 4.47 -0.12
CA TRP A 19 -33.91 3.35 -1.05
C TRP A 19 -33.29 3.73 -2.40
N MET A 20 -33.68 4.87 -2.98
CA MET A 20 -33.13 5.35 -4.27
C MET A 20 -31.63 5.68 -4.18
N ALA A 21 -31.19 6.27 -3.08
CA ALA A 21 -29.79 6.54 -2.85
C ALA A 21 -28.95 5.24 -2.78
N CYS A 22 -29.47 4.18 -2.15
CA CYS A 22 -28.82 2.87 -2.18
C CYS A 22 -28.72 2.29 -3.60
N MET A 23 -29.73 2.53 -4.43
CA MET A 23 -29.72 2.07 -5.83
C MET A 23 -28.58 2.66 -6.66
N LEU A 24 -28.12 3.86 -6.36
CA LEU A 24 -26.96 4.48 -7.03
C LEU A 24 -25.70 3.60 -6.94
N PHE A 25 -25.54 2.90 -5.82
CA PHE A 25 -24.40 2.02 -5.54
C PHE A 25 -24.72 0.56 -5.92
N ILE A 26 -25.96 0.12 -5.77
CA ILE A 26 -26.35 -1.23 -6.12
C ILE A 26 -26.28 -1.44 -7.64
N LEU A 27 -26.85 -0.52 -8.45
CA LEU A 27 -26.99 -0.74 -9.90
C LEU A 27 -25.66 -0.99 -10.64
N PRO A 28 -24.55 -0.25 -10.42
CA PRO A 28 -23.31 -0.43 -11.15
C PRO A 28 -22.48 -1.64 -10.71
N VAL A 29 -22.72 -2.18 -9.51
CA VAL A 29 -21.92 -3.24 -8.89
C VAL A 29 -22.45 -4.63 -9.25
N LYS A 30 -21.56 -5.64 -9.29
CA LYS A 30 -21.92 -7.05 -9.52
C LYS A 30 -22.85 -7.55 -8.42
N LYS A 31 -23.99 -8.16 -8.84
CA LYS A 31 -25.00 -8.67 -7.91
C LYS A 31 -24.58 -10.01 -7.33
N ARG A 32 -24.96 -10.24 -6.06
CA ARG A 32 -24.73 -11.51 -5.36
C ARG A 32 -25.70 -12.60 -5.81
N PHE A 33 -26.92 -12.21 -6.16
CA PHE A 33 -28.01 -13.12 -6.50
C PHE A 33 -28.51 -12.94 -7.94
N GLN A 34 -29.37 -13.86 -8.40
CA GLN A 34 -30.03 -13.76 -9.70
C GLN A 34 -30.96 -12.54 -9.75
N LYS A 35 -31.27 -12.06 -10.95
CA LYS A 35 -32.09 -10.86 -11.18
C LYS A 35 -33.40 -10.83 -10.40
N TRP A 36 -34.16 -11.95 -10.38
CA TRP A 36 -35.44 -12.04 -9.68
C TRP A 36 -35.27 -11.99 -8.15
N GLN A 37 -34.27 -12.66 -7.61
CA GLN A 37 -34.00 -12.63 -6.17
C GLN A 37 -33.56 -11.24 -5.73
N THR A 38 -32.68 -10.59 -6.50
CA THR A 38 -32.28 -9.22 -6.24
C THR A 38 -33.45 -8.26 -6.28
N ALA A 39 -34.33 -8.36 -7.27
CA ALA A 39 -35.57 -7.56 -7.35
C ALA A 39 -36.49 -7.80 -6.15
N GLY A 40 -36.61 -9.05 -5.70
CA GLY A 40 -37.40 -9.40 -4.51
C GLY A 40 -36.81 -8.76 -3.24
N ILE A 41 -35.48 -8.79 -3.06
CA ILE A 41 -34.79 -8.13 -1.94
C ILE A 41 -35.01 -6.60 -2.00
N MET A 42 -34.88 -6.00 -3.17
CA MET A 42 -35.10 -4.57 -3.37
C MET A 42 -36.51 -4.14 -2.95
N ALA A 43 -37.55 -4.90 -3.35
CA ALA A 43 -38.93 -4.63 -2.99
C ALA A 43 -39.20 -4.87 -1.49
N ALA A 44 -38.62 -5.92 -0.91
CA ALA A 44 -38.79 -6.23 0.52
C ALA A 44 -38.12 -5.14 1.39
N VAL A 45 -36.93 -4.67 1.03
CA VAL A 45 -36.23 -3.61 1.80
C VAL A 45 -37.01 -2.30 1.71
N LEU A 46 -37.56 -1.93 0.54
CA LEU A 46 -38.38 -0.73 0.42
C LEU A 46 -39.58 -0.77 1.39
N LEU A 47 -40.24 -1.93 1.49
CA LEU A 47 -41.38 -2.12 2.41
C LEU A 47 -40.90 -2.02 3.89
N ILE A 48 -39.84 -2.75 4.24
CA ILE A 48 -39.30 -2.75 5.61
C ILE A 48 -38.91 -1.33 6.04
N GLN A 49 -38.18 -0.63 5.17
CA GLN A 49 -37.72 0.73 5.45
C GLN A 49 -38.86 1.74 5.54
N SER A 50 -39.85 1.65 4.65
CA SER A 50 -41.03 2.49 4.70
C SER A 50 -41.84 2.24 5.98
N VAL A 51 -42.07 0.99 6.36
CA VAL A 51 -42.81 0.64 7.59
C VAL A 51 -42.01 1.13 8.81
N PHE A 52 -40.70 0.91 8.86
CA PHE A 52 -39.84 1.33 9.96
C PHE A 52 -39.90 2.86 10.17
N LEU A 53 -39.69 3.64 9.10
CA LEU A 53 -39.70 5.10 9.20
C LEU A 53 -41.08 5.69 9.53
N VAL A 54 -42.17 5.13 8.99
CA VAL A 54 -43.53 5.55 9.35
C VAL A 54 -43.85 5.21 10.80
N MET A 55 -43.44 4.04 11.31
CA MET A 55 -43.63 3.68 12.73
C MET A 55 -42.82 4.53 13.70
N THR A 56 -41.78 5.18 13.23
CA THR A 56 -40.88 6.05 14.04
C THR A 56 -41.17 7.53 13.87
N ASP A 57 -42.31 7.92 13.27
CA ASP A 57 -42.62 9.34 13.00
C ASP A 57 -42.94 10.13 14.30
N ASP A 58 -43.72 9.54 15.21
CA ASP A 58 -44.18 10.20 16.44
C ASP A 58 -43.24 10.00 17.66
N ILE A 59 -41.99 9.59 17.42
CA ILE A 59 -41.07 9.26 18.50
C ILE A 59 -40.42 10.52 19.07
N LYS A 60 -40.30 10.60 20.44
CA LYS A 60 -39.58 11.67 21.13
C LYS A 60 -38.17 11.85 20.61
N ILE A 61 -37.70 13.08 20.52
CA ILE A 61 -36.41 13.48 19.97
C ILE A 61 -35.22 12.67 20.50
N TYR A 62 -35.26 12.22 21.77
CA TYR A 62 -34.20 11.39 22.37
C TYR A 62 -34.05 10.01 21.72
N PHE A 63 -35.13 9.46 21.14
CA PHE A 63 -35.13 8.16 20.45
C PHE A 63 -34.95 8.30 18.93
N TRP A 64 -35.03 9.52 18.42
CA TRP A 64 -34.87 9.78 16.98
C TRP A 64 -33.48 9.44 16.48
N ILE A 65 -32.39 9.85 17.19
CA ILE A 65 -31.00 9.53 16.83
C ILE A 65 -30.75 8.02 16.77
N PRO A 66 -31.10 7.21 17.78
CA PRO A 66 -31.03 5.75 17.68
C PRO A 66 -31.78 5.17 16.48
N CYS A 67 -32.98 5.68 16.16
CA CYS A 67 -33.74 5.22 14.99
C CYS A 67 -33.00 5.53 13.67
N MET A 68 -32.37 6.70 13.54
CA MET A 68 -31.57 7.04 12.37
C MET A 68 -30.35 6.13 12.21
N ILE A 69 -29.68 5.76 13.31
CA ILE A 69 -28.58 4.77 13.27
C ILE A 69 -29.08 3.42 12.75
N VAL A 70 -30.27 2.99 13.16
CA VAL A 70 -30.89 1.75 12.65
C VAL A 70 -31.22 1.88 11.16
N ALA A 71 -31.75 3.03 10.71
CA ALA A 71 -32.04 3.27 9.29
C ALA A 71 -30.76 3.18 8.43
N VAL A 72 -29.67 3.84 8.85
CA VAL A 72 -28.37 3.76 8.18
C VAL A 72 -27.84 2.31 8.15
N PHE A 73 -27.99 1.58 9.26
CA PHE A 73 -27.59 0.16 9.30
C PHE A 73 -28.41 -0.68 8.31
N LEU A 74 -29.71 -0.46 8.20
CA LEU A 74 -30.56 -1.13 7.20
C LEU A 74 -30.10 -0.81 5.77
N MET A 75 -29.72 0.43 5.46
CA MET A 75 -29.16 0.82 4.16
C MET A 75 -27.86 0.06 3.86
N ILE A 76 -26.94 -0.04 4.83
CA ILE A 76 -25.69 -0.79 4.71
C ILE A 76 -25.99 -2.28 4.44
N VAL A 77 -26.87 -2.89 5.21
CA VAL A 77 -27.28 -4.29 5.05
C VAL A 77 -27.94 -4.51 3.68
N PHE A 78 -28.72 -3.56 3.21
CA PHE A 78 -29.35 -3.61 1.88
C PHE A 78 -28.28 -3.66 0.76
N ILE A 79 -27.32 -2.74 0.77
CA ILE A 79 -26.24 -2.71 -0.22
C ILE A 79 -25.42 -4.01 -0.16
N TYR A 80 -25.04 -4.45 1.06
CA TYR A 80 -24.27 -5.67 1.28
C TYR A 80 -24.99 -6.93 0.80
N SER A 81 -26.30 -7.02 1.05
CA SER A 81 -27.11 -8.16 0.65
C SER A 81 -27.26 -8.27 -0.87
N CYS A 82 -27.37 -7.14 -1.58
CA CYS A 82 -27.55 -7.13 -3.04
C CYS A 82 -26.25 -7.32 -3.82
N CYS A 83 -25.09 -6.89 -3.28
CA CYS A 83 -23.84 -6.77 -4.02
C CYS A 83 -22.78 -7.78 -3.54
N GLU A 84 -21.88 -8.17 -4.46
CA GLU A 84 -20.72 -9.03 -4.15
C GLU A 84 -19.52 -8.17 -3.72
N ILE A 85 -19.64 -7.48 -2.59
CA ILE A 85 -18.64 -6.58 -2.02
C ILE A 85 -18.33 -6.92 -0.56
N THR A 86 -17.28 -6.33 -0.01
CA THR A 86 -16.96 -6.45 1.42
C THR A 86 -17.92 -5.64 2.28
N PHE A 87 -18.04 -6.00 3.55
CA PHE A 87 -18.88 -5.21 4.48
C PHE A 87 -18.35 -3.78 4.64
N THR A 88 -17.04 -3.58 4.62
CA THR A 88 -16.39 -2.26 4.67
C THR A 88 -16.74 -1.39 3.46
N ASP A 89 -16.77 -1.97 2.25
CA ASP A 89 -17.22 -1.28 1.05
C ASP A 89 -18.70 -0.91 1.14
N ALA A 90 -19.55 -1.84 1.62
CA ALA A 90 -20.98 -1.59 1.80
C ALA A 90 -21.25 -0.50 2.85
N ALA A 91 -20.50 -0.50 3.95
CA ALA A 91 -20.57 0.54 4.99
C ALA A 91 -20.18 1.91 4.42
N TYR A 92 -19.09 1.98 3.66
CA TYR A 92 -18.65 3.20 3.00
C TYR A 92 -19.71 3.76 2.04
N PHE A 93 -20.26 2.92 1.18
CA PHE A 93 -21.32 3.32 0.25
C PHE A 93 -22.61 3.70 0.99
N GLY A 94 -22.93 3.01 2.08
CA GLY A 94 -24.09 3.33 2.91
C GLY A 94 -24.01 4.71 3.54
N MET A 95 -22.83 5.14 3.99
CA MET A 95 -22.61 6.50 4.53
C MET A 95 -22.82 7.57 3.45
N ILE A 96 -22.33 7.36 2.24
CA ILE A 96 -22.58 8.29 1.13
C ILE A 96 -24.07 8.28 0.74
N ALA A 97 -24.68 7.09 0.63
CA ALA A 97 -26.09 6.97 0.29
C ALA A 97 -26.99 7.68 1.31
N PHE A 98 -26.65 7.63 2.58
CA PHE A 98 -27.38 8.32 3.65
C PHE A 98 -27.39 9.84 3.43
N VAL A 99 -26.23 10.48 3.24
CA VAL A 99 -26.17 11.92 3.00
C VAL A 99 -26.86 12.32 1.69
N VAL A 100 -26.78 11.48 0.67
CA VAL A 100 -27.52 11.67 -0.59
C VAL A 100 -29.02 11.60 -0.36
N ALA A 101 -29.50 10.66 0.46
CA ALA A 101 -30.90 10.51 0.77
C ALA A 101 -31.48 11.74 1.51
N GLU A 102 -30.75 12.22 2.53
CA GLU A 102 -31.12 13.43 3.27
C GLU A 102 -31.21 14.64 2.33
N PHE A 103 -30.22 14.82 1.45
CA PHE A 103 -30.28 15.87 0.42
C PHE A 103 -31.45 15.72 -0.52
N MET A 104 -31.74 14.50 -1.01
CA MET A 104 -32.86 14.27 -1.94
C MET A 104 -34.18 14.63 -1.31
N ALA A 105 -34.39 14.22 -0.06
CA ALA A 105 -35.64 14.46 0.69
C ALA A 105 -35.79 15.95 1.00
N SER A 106 -34.76 16.62 1.50
CA SER A 106 -34.80 18.05 1.86
C SER A 106 -34.99 18.94 0.63
N PHE A 107 -34.24 18.66 -0.44
CA PHE A 107 -34.32 19.46 -1.68
C PHE A 107 -35.70 19.35 -2.36
N GLU A 108 -36.22 18.15 -2.51
CA GLU A 108 -37.54 17.94 -3.11
C GLU A 108 -38.62 18.65 -2.31
N TRP A 109 -38.63 18.45 -0.99
CA TRP A 109 -39.63 19.03 -0.12
C TRP A 109 -39.62 20.57 -0.15
N GLN A 110 -38.41 21.16 -0.17
CA GLN A 110 -38.22 22.60 -0.25
C GLN A 110 -38.73 23.17 -1.59
N VAL A 111 -38.44 22.49 -2.70
CA VAL A 111 -38.93 22.88 -4.02
C VAL A 111 -40.45 22.81 -4.12
N VAL A 112 -41.03 21.73 -3.59
CA VAL A 112 -42.50 21.55 -3.58
C VAL A 112 -43.19 22.61 -2.73
N CYS A 113 -42.70 22.87 -1.50
CA CYS A 113 -43.27 23.85 -0.60
C CYS A 113 -43.15 25.29 -1.15
N TYR A 114 -42.10 25.60 -1.92
CA TYR A 114 -41.88 26.95 -2.46
C TYR A 114 -42.71 27.24 -3.71
N PHE A 115 -42.74 26.31 -4.67
CA PHE A 115 -43.37 26.57 -5.98
C PHE A 115 -44.81 26.07 -6.08
N PHE A 116 -45.21 25.13 -5.24
CA PHE A 116 -46.46 24.41 -5.40
C PHE A 116 -47.27 24.36 -4.11
N ASP A 117 -47.55 25.55 -3.53
CA ASP A 117 -48.34 25.68 -2.32
C ASP A 117 -49.71 25.00 -2.46
N GLU A 118 -50.32 25.07 -3.66
CA GLU A 118 -51.55 24.33 -4.00
C GLU A 118 -51.32 22.83 -4.22
N ALA A 119 -50.09 22.37 -4.47
CA ALA A 119 -49.80 20.98 -4.69
C ALA A 119 -49.95 20.13 -3.40
N MET A 120 -49.85 20.75 -2.24
CA MET A 120 -50.12 20.07 -0.96
C MET A 120 -51.56 19.59 -0.85
N THR A 121 -52.48 20.21 -1.56
CA THR A 121 -53.87 19.76 -1.68
C THR A 121 -54.07 18.69 -2.75
N ASN A 122 -53.19 18.59 -3.74
CA ASN A 122 -53.28 17.64 -4.83
C ASN A 122 -52.26 16.50 -4.72
N TRP A 123 -52.70 15.41 -4.11
CA TRP A 123 -51.94 14.22 -3.85
C TRP A 123 -51.22 13.58 -5.06
N TRP A 124 -51.79 13.63 -6.27
CA TRP A 124 -51.18 13.11 -7.48
C TRP A 124 -50.04 13.99 -7.98
N LEU A 125 -50.18 15.31 -7.84
CA LEU A 125 -49.16 16.27 -8.26
C LEU A 125 -47.90 16.15 -7.39
N CYS A 126 -48.03 16.07 -6.05
CA CYS A 126 -46.88 15.85 -5.14
C CYS A 126 -46.10 14.59 -5.46
N ARG A 127 -46.79 13.48 -5.73
CA ARG A 127 -46.10 12.22 -6.08
C ARG A 127 -45.43 12.26 -7.44
N GLY A 128 -46.06 12.93 -8.42
CA GLY A 128 -45.44 13.15 -9.73
C GLY A 128 -44.13 13.96 -9.65
N LEU A 129 -44.16 15.03 -8.85
CA LEU A 129 -42.98 15.86 -8.61
C LEU A 129 -41.87 15.10 -7.87
N LEU A 130 -42.23 14.32 -6.85
CA LEU A 130 -41.29 13.45 -6.13
C LEU A 130 -40.51 12.52 -7.08
N VAL A 131 -41.26 11.78 -7.94
CA VAL A 131 -40.65 10.87 -8.91
C VAL A 131 -39.74 11.61 -9.89
N LEU A 132 -40.18 12.78 -10.36
CA LEU A 132 -39.43 13.59 -11.32
C LEU A 132 -38.12 14.14 -10.67
N ILE A 133 -38.21 14.76 -9.50
CA ILE A 133 -37.05 15.40 -8.84
C ILE A 133 -36.06 14.31 -8.35
N TYR A 134 -36.54 13.28 -7.67
CA TYR A 134 -35.66 12.17 -7.23
C TYR A 134 -35.02 11.47 -8.41
N GLY A 135 -35.79 11.21 -9.48
CA GLY A 135 -35.25 10.61 -10.70
C GLY A 135 -34.17 11.46 -11.37
N ALA A 136 -34.38 12.78 -11.44
CA ALA A 136 -33.41 13.71 -12.02
C ALA A 136 -32.10 13.73 -11.19
N ILE A 137 -32.21 13.88 -9.86
CA ILE A 137 -31.05 13.89 -8.95
C ILE A 137 -30.32 12.54 -9.05
N ALA A 138 -31.05 11.42 -8.98
CA ALA A 138 -30.47 10.09 -9.08
C ALA A 138 -29.73 9.87 -10.40
N LEU A 139 -30.28 10.30 -11.53
CA LEU A 139 -29.62 10.18 -12.84
C LEU A 139 -28.33 11.02 -12.91
N ILE A 140 -28.32 12.25 -12.38
CA ILE A 140 -27.13 13.09 -12.34
C ILE A 140 -26.06 12.44 -11.49
N LEU A 141 -26.39 12.07 -10.25
CA LEU A 141 -25.45 11.46 -9.32
C LEU A 141 -24.95 10.11 -9.83
N TYR A 142 -25.81 9.29 -10.45
CA TYR A 142 -25.42 8.02 -11.06
C TYR A 142 -24.36 8.21 -12.16
N LYS A 143 -24.54 9.18 -13.05
CA LYS A 143 -23.56 9.49 -14.09
C LYS A 143 -22.20 9.93 -13.48
N ILE A 144 -22.24 10.78 -12.46
CA ILE A 144 -21.04 11.28 -11.78
C ILE A 144 -20.32 10.14 -11.04
N LEU A 145 -21.02 9.35 -10.24
CA LEU A 145 -20.45 8.28 -9.43
C LEU A 145 -19.93 7.12 -10.29
N ARG A 146 -20.66 6.75 -11.35
CA ARG A 146 -20.26 5.63 -12.22
C ARG A 146 -18.88 5.77 -12.84
N VAL A 147 -18.45 6.99 -13.15
CA VAL A 147 -17.12 7.26 -13.72
C VAL A 147 -16.00 6.88 -12.74
N HIS A 148 -16.27 6.97 -11.44
CA HIS A 148 -15.29 6.75 -10.38
C HIS A 148 -15.40 5.37 -9.71
N MET A 149 -16.42 4.59 -10.03
CA MET A 149 -16.56 3.22 -9.54
C MET A 149 -15.73 2.22 -10.35
N PRO A 150 -14.99 1.31 -9.70
CA PRO A 150 -14.30 0.24 -10.39
C PRO A 150 -15.33 -0.72 -11.03
N LYS A 151 -14.97 -1.32 -12.19
CA LYS A 151 -15.85 -2.24 -12.92
C LYS A 151 -16.31 -3.43 -12.08
N ASP A 152 -15.44 -3.87 -11.17
CA ASP A 152 -15.69 -5.02 -10.27
C ASP A 152 -16.48 -4.62 -9.02
N GLY A 153 -16.73 -3.35 -8.79
CA GLY A 153 -17.44 -2.81 -7.62
C GLY A 153 -16.66 -2.94 -6.31
N LYS A 154 -15.52 -3.62 -6.29
CA LYS A 154 -14.70 -3.83 -5.09
C LYS A 154 -13.72 -2.67 -4.92
N MET A 155 -14.02 -1.81 -4.00
CA MET A 155 -13.11 -0.72 -3.67
C MET A 155 -12.03 -1.12 -2.66
N ASN A 156 -12.20 -2.25 -1.96
CA ASN A 156 -11.30 -2.72 -0.88
C ASN A 156 -10.96 -1.59 0.10
N ILE A 157 -11.97 -0.87 0.52
CA ILE A 157 -11.85 0.27 1.44
C ILE A 157 -11.19 -0.17 2.74
N SER A 158 -10.17 0.57 3.18
CA SER A 158 -9.51 0.32 4.45
C SER A 158 -10.38 0.77 5.63
N HIS A 159 -10.12 0.22 6.83
CA HIS A 159 -10.83 0.63 8.04
C HIS A 159 -10.74 2.13 8.31
N ARG A 160 -9.61 2.77 7.98
CA ARG A 160 -9.43 4.22 8.17
C ARG A 160 -10.30 5.04 7.22
N GLU A 161 -10.43 4.60 5.98
CA GLU A 161 -11.21 5.30 4.94
C GLU A 161 -12.71 5.26 5.24
N TYR A 162 -13.27 4.11 5.66
CA TYR A 162 -14.70 4.08 6.00
C TYR A 162 -15.01 4.82 7.31
N ILE A 163 -14.09 4.81 8.31
CA ILE A 163 -14.25 5.60 9.53
C ILE A 163 -14.25 7.09 9.21
N SER A 164 -13.35 7.56 8.34
CA SER A 164 -13.31 8.98 7.93
C SER A 164 -14.59 9.39 7.20
N ALA A 165 -15.12 8.56 6.30
CA ALA A 165 -16.40 8.81 5.65
C ALA A 165 -17.57 8.83 6.66
N GLY A 166 -17.56 7.92 7.64
CA GLY A 166 -18.52 7.89 8.73
C GLY A 166 -18.49 9.16 9.57
N LEU A 167 -17.30 9.63 9.93
CA LEU A 167 -17.14 10.90 10.68
C LEU A 167 -17.66 12.09 9.89
N ILE A 168 -17.39 12.14 8.59
CA ILE A 168 -17.92 13.19 7.70
C ILE A 168 -19.46 13.12 7.66
N ALA A 169 -20.03 11.94 7.47
CA ALA A 169 -21.50 11.76 7.42
C ALA A 169 -22.16 12.15 8.74
N VAL A 170 -21.57 11.76 9.87
CA VAL A 170 -22.06 12.16 11.22
C VAL A 170 -21.96 13.65 11.42
N ALA A 171 -20.86 14.29 11.02
CA ALA A 171 -20.69 15.74 11.13
C ALA A 171 -21.70 16.49 10.26
N VAL A 172 -21.90 16.07 8.99
CA VAL A 172 -22.91 16.63 8.11
C VAL A 172 -24.30 16.51 8.70
N PHE A 173 -24.68 15.31 9.16
CA PHE A 173 -25.97 15.06 9.79
C PHE A 173 -26.18 15.90 11.05
N ALA A 174 -25.16 16.00 11.93
CA ALA A 174 -25.25 16.80 13.14
C ALA A 174 -25.44 18.30 12.84
N VAL A 175 -24.69 18.85 11.88
CA VAL A 175 -24.80 20.26 11.50
C VAL A 175 -26.12 20.54 10.78
N SER A 176 -26.52 19.66 9.85
CA SER A 176 -27.76 19.74 9.09
C SER A 176 -28.97 19.77 10.02
N ASN A 177 -29.00 18.91 11.03
CA ASN A 177 -30.13 18.77 11.96
C ASN A 177 -30.03 19.62 13.23
N MET A 178 -28.99 20.44 13.37
CA MET A 178 -28.77 21.26 14.57
C MET A 178 -29.92 22.22 14.85
N SER A 179 -30.54 22.74 13.79
CA SER A 179 -31.66 23.68 13.88
C SER A 179 -32.95 23.05 14.44
N PHE A 180 -33.09 21.70 14.36
CA PHE A 180 -34.25 20.99 14.90
C PHE A 180 -34.07 20.60 16.39
N LEU A 181 -32.83 20.48 16.84
CA LEU A 181 -32.51 19.96 18.19
C LEU A 181 -32.67 21.00 19.29
N THR A 182 -32.65 22.29 18.98
CA THR A 182 -32.56 23.35 20.01
C THR A 182 -33.39 24.56 19.66
N GLU A 183 -34.44 24.80 20.44
CA GLU A 183 -35.15 26.08 20.48
C GLU A 183 -34.27 27.12 21.22
N ASN A 184 -34.12 28.32 20.65
CA ASN A 184 -33.35 29.45 21.21
C ASN A 184 -31.82 29.29 21.32
N THR A 185 -31.18 28.74 20.34
CA THR A 185 -29.72 28.82 20.20
C THR A 185 -29.29 29.80 19.10
N PRO A 186 -28.00 30.21 19.06
CA PRO A 186 -27.47 31.03 17.99
C PRO A 186 -27.60 30.40 16.60
N PHE A 187 -27.87 29.09 16.55
CA PHE A 187 -27.99 28.29 15.32
C PHE A 187 -29.44 27.91 14.98
N SER A 188 -30.40 28.26 15.81
CA SER A 188 -31.83 28.04 15.52
C SER A 188 -32.30 29.04 14.46
N GLY A 189 -32.85 28.52 13.36
CA GLY A 189 -33.55 29.35 12.37
C GLY A 189 -34.83 29.97 12.97
N ARG A 190 -35.09 31.21 12.67
CA ARG A 190 -36.34 31.89 13.10
C ARG A 190 -37.53 31.53 12.24
N TYR A 191 -37.29 31.07 11.04
CA TYR A 191 -38.31 30.72 10.06
C TYR A 191 -38.07 29.30 9.54
N SER A 192 -39.13 28.55 9.32
CA SER A 192 -39.08 27.16 8.81
C SER A 192 -38.35 27.03 7.47
N PHE A 193 -38.46 28.05 6.63
CA PHE A 193 -37.74 28.13 5.33
C PHE A 193 -36.22 28.25 5.49
N GLU A 194 -35.75 28.98 6.51
CA GLU A 194 -34.30 29.09 6.81
C GLU A 194 -33.74 27.74 7.25
N ILE A 195 -34.51 26.99 8.03
CA ILE A 195 -34.14 25.63 8.47
C ILE A 195 -33.99 24.70 7.27
N GLY A 196 -34.97 24.70 6.35
CA GLY A 196 -34.92 23.94 5.10
C GLY A 196 -33.71 24.29 4.22
N ASN A 197 -33.38 25.59 4.10
CA ASN A 197 -32.21 26.04 3.36
C ASN A 197 -30.90 25.54 3.96
N ILE A 198 -30.74 25.60 5.30
CA ILE A 198 -29.56 25.13 5.98
C ILE A 198 -29.40 23.61 5.77
N LEU A 199 -30.48 22.85 5.96
CA LEU A 199 -30.51 21.41 5.76
C LEU A 199 -30.00 21.05 4.35
N THR A 200 -30.63 21.60 3.32
CA THR A 200 -30.32 21.28 1.90
C THR A 200 -28.90 21.69 1.51
N LEU A 201 -28.44 22.88 1.94
CA LEU A 201 -27.11 23.37 1.60
C LEU A 201 -26.00 22.61 2.31
N VAL A 202 -26.20 22.25 3.57
CA VAL A 202 -25.23 21.44 4.33
C VAL A 202 -25.12 20.04 3.75
N ASP A 203 -26.23 19.41 3.40
CA ASP A 203 -26.24 18.08 2.81
C ASP A 203 -25.58 18.08 1.42
N LEU A 204 -25.84 19.11 0.58
CA LEU A 204 -25.16 19.29 -0.68
C LEU A 204 -23.64 19.45 -0.50
N GLY A 205 -23.20 20.25 0.48
CA GLY A 205 -21.80 20.38 0.87
C GLY A 205 -21.21 19.05 1.33
N GLY A 206 -21.97 18.28 2.11
CA GLY A 206 -21.61 16.93 2.56
C GLY A 206 -21.41 15.96 1.39
N ILE A 207 -22.29 15.97 0.40
CA ILE A 207 -22.13 15.19 -0.85
C ILE A 207 -20.84 15.57 -1.56
N ALA A 208 -20.54 16.87 -1.70
CA ALA A 208 -19.34 17.33 -2.37
C ALA A 208 -18.07 16.87 -1.64
N ILE A 209 -18.05 16.94 -0.30
CA ILE A 209 -16.93 16.47 0.53
C ILE A 209 -16.75 14.96 0.42
N LEU A 210 -17.83 14.17 0.53
CA LEU A 210 -17.78 12.72 0.41
C LEU A 210 -17.38 12.28 -1.01
N TYR A 211 -17.81 13.01 -2.02
CA TYR A 211 -17.38 12.77 -3.40
C TYR A 211 -15.88 13.05 -3.60
N ALA A 212 -15.38 14.15 -3.06
CA ALA A 212 -13.94 14.45 -3.07
C ALA A 212 -13.14 13.37 -2.33
N HIS A 213 -13.63 12.91 -1.18
CA HIS A 213 -13.04 11.81 -0.42
C HIS A 213 -13.01 10.50 -1.23
N LEU A 214 -14.09 10.19 -1.97
CA LEU A 214 -14.14 9.03 -2.87
C LEU A 214 -13.06 9.09 -3.96
N ILE A 215 -12.89 10.26 -4.59
CA ILE A 215 -11.84 10.47 -5.60
C ILE A 215 -10.46 10.29 -4.99
N GLN A 216 -10.21 10.88 -3.83
CA GLN A 216 -8.92 10.77 -3.11
C GLN A 216 -8.57 9.33 -2.76
N CYS A 217 -9.54 8.55 -2.25
CA CYS A 217 -9.33 7.12 -1.96
C CYS A 217 -8.96 6.33 -3.23
N ARG A 218 -9.61 6.64 -4.36
CA ARG A 218 -9.29 6.03 -5.65
C ARG A 218 -7.90 6.39 -6.14
N GLU A 219 -7.53 7.67 -6.11
CA GLU A 219 -6.20 8.11 -6.53
C GLU A 219 -5.08 7.46 -5.71
N LEU A 220 -5.24 7.41 -4.39
CA LEU A 220 -4.27 6.75 -3.51
C LEU A 220 -4.10 5.28 -3.85
N ARG A 221 -5.17 4.58 -4.23
CA ARG A 221 -5.11 3.19 -4.65
C ARG A 221 -4.37 3.03 -5.97
N VAL A 222 -4.73 3.82 -6.98
CA VAL A 222 -4.06 3.78 -8.29
C VAL A 222 -2.56 4.07 -8.15
N ARG A 223 -2.18 5.01 -7.28
CA ARG A 223 -0.76 5.28 -6.97
C ARG A 223 -0.06 4.07 -6.35
N LYS A 224 -0.68 3.40 -5.37
CA LYS A 224 -0.11 2.19 -4.75
C LYS A 224 0.05 1.03 -5.75
N GLU A 225 -0.92 0.84 -6.63
CA GLU A 225 -0.83 -0.16 -7.70
C GLU A 225 0.30 0.17 -8.68
N LEU A 226 0.43 1.44 -9.07
CA LEU A 226 1.50 1.90 -9.95
C LEU A 226 2.89 1.71 -9.30
N GLU A 227 3.06 2.09 -8.03
CA GLU A 227 4.30 1.87 -7.27
C GLU A 227 4.65 0.38 -7.20
N SER A 228 3.66 -0.49 -6.98
CA SER A 228 3.87 -1.95 -6.97
C SER A 228 4.37 -2.45 -8.31
N VAL A 229 3.76 -2.02 -9.42
CA VAL A 229 4.19 -2.39 -10.78
C VAL A 229 5.60 -1.86 -11.07
N GLN A 230 5.90 -0.63 -10.69
CA GLN A 230 7.24 -0.05 -10.85
C GLN A 230 8.30 -0.84 -10.09
N ASN A 231 8.02 -1.27 -8.86
CA ASN A 231 8.94 -2.09 -8.08
C ASN A 231 9.20 -3.45 -8.74
N VAL A 232 8.17 -4.10 -9.30
CA VAL A 232 8.32 -5.36 -10.03
C VAL A 232 9.19 -5.16 -11.27
N LEU A 233 8.94 -4.12 -12.06
CA LEU A 233 9.73 -3.80 -13.26
C LEU A 233 11.19 -3.50 -12.90
N GLN A 234 11.44 -2.73 -11.84
CA GLN A 234 12.78 -2.44 -11.37
C GLN A 234 13.54 -3.72 -10.98
N ASN A 235 12.88 -4.63 -10.25
CA ASN A 235 13.48 -5.91 -9.88
C ASN A 235 13.80 -6.78 -11.12
N GLN A 236 12.89 -6.83 -12.09
CA GLN A 236 13.13 -7.54 -13.35
C GLN A 236 14.30 -6.94 -14.13
N TYR A 237 14.40 -5.61 -14.17
CA TYR A 237 15.52 -4.93 -14.82
C TYR A 237 16.85 -5.27 -14.17
N VAL A 238 16.92 -5.28 -12.84
CA VAL A 238 18.13 -5.66 -12.10
C VAL A 238 18.52 -7.10 -12.39
N GLN A 239 17.57 -8.04 -12.37
CA GLN A 239 17.81 -9.45 -12.71
C GLN A 239 18.30 -9.61 -14.16
N TYR A 240 17.68 -8.89 -15.11
CA TYR A 240 18.10 -8.89 -16.49
C TYR A 240 19.55 -8.40 -16.66
N LYS A 241 19.90 -7.29 -15.98
CA LYS A 241 21.26 -6.73 -16.01
C LYS A 241 22.29 -7.73 -15.46
N GLN A 242 22.01 -8.37 -14.33
CA GLN A 242 22.87 -9.38 -13.73
C GLN A 242 23.04 -10.60 -14.65
N SER A 243 21.96 -11.06 -15.27
CA SER A 243 22.00 -12.17 -16.23
C SER A 243 22.87 -11.81 -17.44
N ARG A 244 22.72 -10.59 -17.97
CA ARG A 244 23.51 -10.10 -19.09
C ARG A 244 25.00 -10.03 -18.74
N GLU A 245 25.36 -9.47 -17.59
CA GLU A 245 26.75 -9.40 -17.12
C GLU A 245 27.35 -10.79 -16.95
N SER A 246 26.56 -11.76 -16.46
CA SER A 246 26.99 -13.16 -16.34
C SER A 246 27.24 -13.80 -17.72
N ILE A 247 26.38 -13.54 -18.70
CA ILE A 247 26.57 -14.05 -20.09
C ILE A 247 27.80 -13.41 -20.72
N GLU A 248 28.04 -12.11 -20.55
CA GLU A 248 29.24 -11.44 -21.07
C GLU A 248 30.50 -12.02 -20.43
N LEU A 249 30.49 -12.33 -19.13
CA LEU A 249 31.61 -12.99 -18.45
C LEU A 249 31.86 -14.40 -19.00
N ILE A 250 30.80 -15.19 -19.23
CA ILE A 250 30.90 -16.54 -19.81
C ILE A 250 31.49 -16.46 -21.23
N ASN A 251 31.03 -15.52 -22.06
CA ASN A 251 31.54 -15.33 -23.42
C ASN A 251 33.01 -14.92 -23.42
N TYR A 252 33.41 -14.03 -22.49
CA TYR A 252 34.84 -13.68 -22.33
C TYR A 252 35.69 -14.90 -21.98
N LYS A 253 35.25 -15.67 -20.98
CA LYS A 253 35.92 -16.91 -20.57
C LYS A 253 35.99 -17.95 -21.69
N TYR A 254 34.89 -18.10 -22.46
CA TYR A 254 34.87 -19.00 -23.60
C TYR A 254 35.91 -18.59 -24.69
N HIS A 255 35.99 -17.27 -24.95
CA HIS A 255 36.95 -16.74 -25.94
C HIS A 255 38.39 -16.96 -25.47
N ASP A 256 38.67 -16.72 -24.20
CA ASP A 256 39.99 -16.93 -23.60
C ASP A 256 40.41 -18.42 -23.67
N LEU A 257 39.52 -19.32 -23.26
CA LEU A 257 39.73 -20.76 -23.34
C LEU A 257 40.01 -21.22 -24.78
N LYS A 258 39.29 -20.66 -25.77
CA LYS A 258 39.51 -20.97 -27.19
C LYS A 258 40.91 -20.58 -27.67
N HIS A 259 41.40 -19.42 -27.23
CA HIS A 259 42.77 -18.98 -27.51
C HIS A 259 43.83 -19.87 -26.85
N GLN A 260 43.61 -20.24 -25.58
CA GLN A 260 44.49 -21.14 -24.84
C GLN A 260 44.59 -22.52 -25.52
N ILE A 261 43.45 -23.08 -25.97
CA ILE A 261 43.45 -24.36 -26.73
C ILE A 261 44.16 -24.23 -28.09
N ALA A 262 43.93 -23.10 -28.80
CA ALA A 262 44.59 -22.87 -30.08
C ALA A 262 46.11 -22.76 -29.95
N PHE A 263 46.58 -22.08 -28.91
CA PHE A 263 48.01 -21.99 -28.56
C PHE A 263 48.60 -23.38 -28.28
N LEU A 264 47.99 -24.17 -27.42
CA LEU A 264 48.42 -25.54 -27.09
C LEU A 264 48.49 -26.47 -28.30
N ARG A 265 47.60 -26.25 -29.31
CA ARG A 265 47.62 -27.04 -30.56
C ARG A 265 48.72 -26.62 -31.52
N SER A 266 49.16 -25.35 -31.48
CA SER A 266 50.20 -24.80 -32.38
C SER A 266 51.63 -24.86 -31.80
N GLU A 267 51.76 -25.22 -30.52
CA GLU A 267 53.12 -25.30 -29.90
C GLU A 267 53.70 -26.69 -30.10
N ASP A 268 54.79 -26.78 -30.84
CA ASP A 268 55.50 -28.02 -31.17
C ASP A 268 56.54 -28.44 -30.12
N ASP A 269 56.98 -27.52 -29.24
CA ASP A 269 57.95 -27.83 -28.20
C ASP A 269 57.26 -28.48 -27.00
N PRO A 270 57.53 -29.76 -26.68
CA PRO A 270 56.92 -30.47 -25.57
C PRO A 270 57.13 -29.79 -24.19
N LYS A 271 58.29 -29.18 -23.98
CA LYS A 271 58.59 -28.49 -22.69
C LYS A 271 57.78 -27.23 -22.49
N LYS A 272 57.63 -26.42 -23.54
CA LYS A 272 56.79 -25.23 -23.50
C LYS A 272 55.32 -25.56 -23.36
N ARG A 273 54.86 -26.64 -23.97
CA ARG A 273 53.46 -27.13 -23.86
C ARG A 273 53.17 -27.55 -22.41
N GLU A 274 54.13 -28.29 -21.78
CA GLU A 274 54.00 -28.75 -20.40
C GLU A 274 54.06 -27.59 -19.40
N GLU A 275 54.91 -26.61 -19.60
CA GLU A 275 54.99 -25.38 -18.79
C GLU A 275 53.69 -24.57 -18.88
N TYR A 276 53.06 -24.49 -20.05
CA TYR A 276 51.83 -23.78 -20.26
C TYR A 276 50.64 -24.52 -19.60
N LEU A 277 50.61 -25.88 -19.70
CA LEU A 277 49.60 -26.70 -19.01
C LEU A 277 49.72 -26.57 -17.50
N ASN A 278 50.93 -26.56 -16.97
CA ASN A 278 51.18 -26.35 -15.52
C ASN A 278 50.70 -24.97 -15.07
N ARG A 279 50.91 -23.92 -15.86
CA ARG A 279 50.31 -22.58 -15.57
C ARG A 279 48.83 -22.61 -15.57
N MET A 280 48.19 -23.26 -16.54
CA MET A 280 46.73 -23.42 -16.57
C MET A 280 46.23 -24.22 -15.37
N GLU A 281 46.91 -25.30 -14.96
CA GLU A 281 46.58 -26.05 -13.75
C GLU A 281 46.73 -25.18 -12.50
N ASP A 282 47.76 -24.38 -12.39
CA ASP A 282 47.96 -23.46 -11.26
C ASP A 282 46.87 -22.36 -11.22
N GLU A 283 46.49 -21.83 -12.37
CA GLU A 283 45.36 -20.89 -12.46
C GLU A 283 44.03 -21.58 -12.08
N ILE A 284 43.77 -22.81 -12.50
CA ILE A 284 42.60 -23.59 -12.11
C ILE A 284 42.64 -23.90 -10.60
N ARG A 285 43.82 -24.31 -10.09
CA ARG A 285 44.01 -24.56 -8.65
C ARG A 285 43.78 -23.31 -7.82
N GLN A 286 44.25 -22.14 -8.26
CA GLN A 286 43.91 -20.87 -7.60
C GLN A 286 42.38 -20.61 -7.57
N TYR A 287 41.65 -21.03 -8.60
CA TYR A 287 40.18 -20.97 -8.59
C TYR A 287 39.55 -22.04 -7.67
N GLU A 288 40.14 -23.25 -7.60
CA GLU A 288 39.59 -24.33 -6.76
C GLU A 288 39.94 -24.21 -5.26
N THR A 289 41.03 -23.53 -4.91
CA THR A 289 41.49 -23.37 -3.53
C THR A 289 40.84 -22.20 -2.81
N GLN A 290 40.11 -21.32 -3.51
CA GLN A 290 39.49 -20.19 -2.89
C GLN A 290 38.10 -20.52 -2.35
N ASN A 291 38.03 -20.53 -1.02
CA ASN A 291 36.81 -20.53 -0.20
C ASN A 291 35.91 -21.78 -0.28
N LYS A 292 36.40 -22.93 0.23
CA LYS A 292 35.53 -24.07 0.56
C LYS A 292 34.99 -23.92 1.98
N THR A 293 33.95 -23.09 2.16
CA THR A 293 33.33 -22.87 3.47
C THR A 293 32.33 -23.97 3.85
N GLY A 294 31.96 -24.84 2.91
CA GLY A 294 30.92 -25.86 3.09
C GLY A 294 29.51 -25.39 2.71
N ASN A 295 29.35 -24.15 2.23
CA ASN A 295 28.09 -23.63 1.66
C ASN A 295 28.35 -23.12 0.24
N LYS A 296 27.76 -23.78 -0.76
CA LYS A 296 27.99 -23.47 -2.19
C LYS A 296 27.64 -22.02 -2.58
N VAL A 297 26.62 -21.46 -1.95
CA VAL A 297 26.19 -20.08 -2.22
C VAL A 297 27.23 -19.08 -1.71
N LEU A 298 27.65 -19.26 -0.45
CA LEU A 298 28.70 -18.47 0.16
C LEU A 298 30.01 -18.59 -0.61
N ASP A 299 30.40 -19.79 -0.99
CA ASP A 299 31.63 -20.05 -1.78
C ASP A 299 31.61 -19.25 -3.07
N THR A 300 30.49 -19.22 -3.80
CA THR A 300 30.33 -18.45 -5.03
C THR A 300 30.49 -16.94 -4.81
N VAL A 301 29.80 -16.41 -3.79
CA VAL A 301 29.89 -14.96 -3.47
C VAL A 301 31.29 -14.57 -3.05
N LEU A 302 31.89 -15.30 -2.12
CA LEU A 302 33.25 -15.00 -1.62
C LEU A 302 34.29 -15.13 -2.72
N THR A 303 34.24 -16.15 -3.56
CA THR A 303 35.19 -16.32 -4.69
C THR A 303 35.08 -15.16 -5.66
N THR A 304 33.88 -14.76 -6.05
CA THR A 304 33.69 -13.62 -6.97
C THR A 304 34.25 -12.33 -6.40
N LYS A 305 34.00 -12.05 -5.11
CA LYS A 305 34.48 -10.83 -4.45
C LYS A 305 35.99 -10.87 -4.17
N SER A 306 36.54 -12.03 -3.80
CA SER A 306 37.98 -12.22 -3.63
C SER A 306 38.76 -11.96 -4.90
N LEU A 307 38.29 -12.48 -6.05
CA LEU A 307 38.91 -12.20 -7.36
C LEU A 307 38.87 -10.71 -7.72
N TYR A 308 37.74 -10.06 -7.44
CA TYR A 308 37.62 -8.62 -7.64
C TYR A 308 38.60 -7.85 -6.76
N CYS A 309 38.71 -8.21 -5.49
CA CYS A 309 39.69 -7.63 -4.54
C CYS A 309 41.13 -7.77 -5.04
N ALA A 310 41.55 -8.99 -5.43
CA ALA A 310 42.86 -9.26 -5.93
C ALA A 310 43.21 -8.39 -7.15
N LYS A 311 42.30 -8.23 -8.10
CA LYS A 311 42.47 -7.37 -9.29
C LYS A 311 42.70 -5.90 -8.93
N HIS A 312 42.11 -5.43 -7.81
CA HIS A 312 42.17 -4.03 -7.40
C HIS A 312 43.16 -3.76 -6.27
N GLY A 313 44.02 -4.75 -5.92
CA GLY A 313 45.00 -4.62 -4.87
C GLY A 313 44.43 -4.46 -3.47
N ILE A 314 43.32 -5.15 -3.20
CA ILE A 314 42.71 -5.23 -1.87
C ILE A 314 43.06 -6.59 -1.26
N THR A 315 43.69 -6.58 -0.08
CA THR A 315 44.00 -7.81 0.65
C THR A 315 42.74 -8.33 1.31
N PHE A 316 42.20 -9.43 0.78
CA PHE A 316 40.98 -10.07 1.25
C PHE A 316 41.33 -11.29 2.11
N THR A 317 40.88 -11.32 3.35
CA THR A 317 41.06 -12.46 4.26
C THR A 317 39.70 -12.96 4.70
N CYS A 318 39.46 -14.27 4.56
CA CYS A 318 38.20 -14.87 4.94
C CYS A 318 38.40 -16.11 5.83
N VAL A 319 37.73 -16.13 6.98
CA VAL A 319 37.64 -17.27 7.88
C VAL A 319 36.15 -17.58 8.10
N ALA A 320 35.64 -18.54 7.36
CA ALA A 320 34.21 -18.77 7.33
C ALA A 320 33.84 -20.27 7.42
N ASP A 321 32.98 -20.60 8.36
CA ASP A 321 32.26 -21.87 8.39
C ASP A 321 30.87 -21.65 7.76
N GLY A 322 30.76 -21.95 6.48
CA GLY A 322 29.53 -21.79 5.71
C GLY A 322 28.43 -22.78 6.07
N THR A 323 28.77 -23.90 6.74
CA THR A 323 27.76 -24.87 7.17
C THR A 323 26.77 -24.28 8.16
N LEU A 324 27.20 -23.25 8.89
CA LEU A 324 26.38 -22.51 9.84
C LEU A 324 25.25 -21.70 9.17
N LEU A 325 25.31 -21.51 7.84
CA LEU A 325 24.30 -20.76 7.06
C LEU A 325 23.22 -21.64 6.42
N ASN A 326 23.27 -22.97 6.62
CA ASN A 326 22.37 -23.87 5.92
C ASN A 326 20.88 -23.70 6.26
N PHE A 327 20.56 -22.99 7.34
CA PHE A 327 19.18 -22.66 7.72
C PHE A 327 18.66 -21.38 7.01
N MET A 328 19.54 -20.64 6.35
CA MET A 328 19.20 -19.38 5.70
C MET A 328 18.81 -19.59 4.23
N ASP A 329 17.89 -18.78 3.74
CA ASP A 329 17.54 -18.75 2.32
C ASP A 329 18.73 -18.25 1.46
N VAL A 330 18.86 -18.83 0.25
CA VAL A 330 19.92 -18.50 -0.71
C VAL A 330 19.96 -17.00 -1.02
N MET A 331 18.80 -16.37 -1.24
CA MET A 331 18.70 -14.95 -1.55
C MET A 331 19.09 -14.08 -0.36
N ASP A 332 18.81 -14.53 0.87
CA ASP A 332 19.17 -13.81 2.08
C ASP A 332 20.69 -13.84 2.33
N ILE A 333 21.36 -14.98 2.07
CA ILE A 333 22.82 -15.09 2.08
C ILE A 333 23.41 -14.11 1.04
N CYS A 334 22.93 -14.17 -0.20
CA CYS A 334 23.40 -13.26 -1.26
C CYS A 334 23.19 -11.78 -0.89
N SER A 335 22.05 -11.46 -0.29
CA SER A 335 21.73 -10.08 0.11
C SER A 335 22.65 -9.57 1.21
N ILE A 336 22.89 -10.35 2.26
CA ILE A 336 23.76 -9.93 3.39
C ILE A 336 25.21 -9.80 2.92
N PHE A 337 25.76 -10.88 2.36
CA PHE A 337 27.19 -10.89 1.96
C PHE A 337 27.46 -9.96 0.78
N GLY A 338 26.57 -9.91 -0.21
CA GLY A 338 26.69 -9.00 -1.35
C GLY A 338 26.75 -7.54 -0.90
N ASN A 339 25.75 -7.07 -0.16
CA ASN A 339 25.69 -5.69 0.29
C ASN A 339 26.84 -5.33 1.26
N ALA A 340 27.22 -6.23 2.17
CA ALA A 340 28.30 -5.96 3.12
C ALA A 340 29.64 -5.86 2.42
N LEU A 341 29.96 -6.81 1.51
CA LEU A 341 31.21 -6.83 0.76
C LEU A 341 31.30 -5.67 -0.24
N ASP A 342 30.20 -5.34 -0.93
CA ASP A 342 30.19 -4.19 -1.85
C ASP A 342 30.45 -2.88 -1.13
N ASN A 343 29.86 -2.67 0.04
CA ASN A 343 30.12 -1.49 0.85
C ASN A 343 31.58 -1.42 1.29
N ALA A 344 32.14 -2.53 1.74
CA ALA A 344 33.55 -2.61 2.17
C ALA A 344 34.50 -2.34 0.99
N ILE A 345 34.30 -3.01 -0.16
CA ILE A 345 35.13 -2.85 -1.36
C ILE A 345 35.08 -1.40 -1.87
N GLU A 346 33.90 -0.79 -1.92
CA GLU A 346 33.77 0.61 -2.32
C GLU A 346 34.50 1.57 -1.39
N CYS A 347 34.60 1.24 -0.11
CA CYS A 347 35.38 2.01 0.84
C CYS A 347 36.89 1.86 0.59
N GLU A 348 37.35 0.61 0.42
CA GLU A 348 38.76 0.28 0.16
C GLU A 348 39.28 0.91 -1.14
N LEU A 349 38.47 0.96 -2.19
CA LEU A 349 38.85 1.59 -3.46
C LEU A 349 39.14 3.09 -3.36
N LYS A 350 38.63 3.76 -2.33
CA LYS A 350 38.91 5.19 -2.08
C LYS A 350 40.24 5.42 -1.40
N ILE A 351 40.87 4.39 -0.84
CA ILE A 351 42.16 4.46 -0.16
C ILE A 351 43.26 4.49 -1.22
N PRO A 352 44.14 5.54 -1.28
CA PRO A 352 45.18 5.62 -2.28
C PRO A 352 46.26 4.54 -2.08
N ASP A 353 46.63 4.26 -0.84
CA ASP A 353 47.66 3.31 -0.46
C ASP A 353 47.10 1.86 -0.51
N LYS A 354 47.62 1.07 -1.46
CA LYS A 354 47.15 -0.32 -1.65
C LYS A 354 47.54 -1.24 -0.49
N GLU A 355 48.60 -0.95 0.26
CA GLU A 355 49.00 -1.77 1.41
C GLU A 355 48.06 -1.64 2.60
N LYS A 356 47.27 -0.55 2.64
CA LYS A 356 46.24 -0.32 3.65
C LYS A 356 44.88 -0.83 3.27
N ARG A 357 44.69 -1.33 2.06
CA ARG A 357 43.41 -1.91 1.60
C ARG A 357 43.24 -3.30 2.18
N LEU A 358 42.54 -3.38 3.32
CA LEU A 358 42.42 -4.59 4.12
C LEU A 358 40.92 -4.90 4.37
N LEU A 359 40.48 -6.05 3.94
CA LEU A 359 39.12 -6.53 4.13
C LEU A 359 39.12 -7.91 4.77
N HIS A 360 38.50 -8.04 5.96
CA HIS A 360 38.37 -9.28 6.68
C HIS A 360 36.92 -9.72 6.82
N VAL A 361 36.66 -11.00 6.58
CA VAL A 361 35.33 -11.62 6.73
C VAL A 361 35.44 -12.81 7.69
N THR A 362 34.55 -12.82 8.67
CA THR A 362 34.46 -13.94 9.63
C THR A 362 33.06 -14.47 9.70
N VAL A 363 32.88 -15.79 9.59
CA VAL A 363 31.64 -16.51 9.85
C VAL A 363 31.91 -17.58 10.87
N SER A 364 31.35 -17.45 12.07
CA SER A 364 31.63 -18.37 13.17
C SER A 364 30.42 -18.52 14.09
N LYS A 365 30.43 -19.61 14.86
CA LYS A 365 29.47 -19.82 15.94
C LYS A 365 29.99 -19.20 17.23
N GLN A 366 29.20 -18.33 17.85
CA GLN A 366 29.52 -17.74 19.15
C GLN A 366 28.40 -18.08 20.14
N LYS A 367 28.64 -19.06 21.00
CA LYS A 367 27.61 -19.67 21.87
C LYS A 367 26.40 -20.16 21.02
N ASN A 368 25.21 -19.61 21.24
CA ASN A 368 23.99 -19.95 20.52
C ASN A 368 23.69 -18.96 19.38
N PHE A 369 24.69 -18.19 18.92
CA PHE A 369 24.54 -17.23 17.85
C PHE A 369 25.48 -17.54 16.70
N LEU A 370 24.99 -17.31 15.49
CA LEU A 370 25.80 -17.15 14.30
C LEU A 370 26.35 -15.71 14.29
N LEU A 371 27.67 -15.57 14.28
CA LEU A 371 28.35 -14.29 14.10
C LEU A 371 28.82 -14.15 12.65
N LEU A 372 28.35 -13.13 11.97
CA LEU A 372 28.89 -12.65 10.70
C LEU A 372 29.60 -11.32 10.98
N ARG A 373 30.86 -11.22 10.60
CA ARG A 373 31.66 -10.01 10.84
C ARG A 373 32.37 -9.60 9.56
N PHE A 374 32.27 -8.32 9.22
CA PHE A 374 32.93 -7.71 8.08
C PHE A 374 33.72 -6.51 8.59
N GLU A 375 35.04 -6.58 8.47
CA GLU A 375 35.94 -5.54 8.92
C GLU A 375 36.72 -5.00 7.74
N ASN A 376 36.70 -3.71 7.55
CA ASN A 376 37.50 -3.05 6.54
C ASN A 376 38.22 -1.80 7.09
N TYR A 377 39.37 -1.51 6.52
CA TYR A 377 40.07 -0.29 6.84
C TYR A 377 39.38 0.91 6.18
N TYR A 378 39.39 2.08 6.82
CA TYR A 378 38.85 3.29 6.22
C TYR A 378 39.66 4.53 6.62
N GLU A 379 39.71 5.52 5.71
CA GLU A 379 40.29 6.85 5.96
C GLU A 379 39.20 7.90 5.78
N GLY A 380 38.95 8.74 6.80
CA GLY A 380 37.99 9.82 6.77
C GLY A 380 37.06 9.88 7.99
N ASN A 381 36.20 10.89 8.02
CA ASN A 381 35.26 11.08 9.11
C ASN A 381 33.90 10.46 8.74
N LEU A 382 33.36 9.63 9.62
CA LEU A 382 32.02 9.12 9.52
C LEU A 382 31.06 10.10 10.20
N GLU A 383 30.03 10.53 9.46
CA GLU A 383 29.01 11.42 10.00
C GLU A 383 27.89 10.61 10.63
N TYR A 384 27.53 10.96 11.87
CA TYR A 384 26.41 10.39 12.61
C TYR A 384 25.31 11.44 12.74
N GLN A 385 24.07 11.13 12.34
CA GLN A 385 22.86 11.89 12.66
C GLN A 385 21.92 11.01 13.47
N GLU A 386 21.48 11.49 14.64
CA GLU A 386 20.59 10.76 15.56
C GLU A 386 21.06 9.33 15.90
N GLY A 387 22.38 9.11 16.05
CA GLY A 387 22.96 7.80 16.33
C GLY A 387 22.97 6.82 15.15
N LYS A 388 22.64 7.28 13.94
CA LYS A 388 22.70 6.49 12.70
C LYS A 388 23.80 7.04 11.79
N LEU A 389 24.59 6.12 11.22
CA LEU A 389 25.57 6.47 10.19
C LEU A 389 24.87 7.08 8.96
N VAL A 390 25.30 8.29 8.60
CA VAL A 390 24.82 8.98 7.38
C VAL A 390 25.78 8.66 6.23
N THR A 391 25.23 8.37 5.07
CA THR A 391 26.04 8.10 3.88
C THR A 391 26.71 9.38 3.39
N THR A 392 28.01 9.37 3.21
CA THR A 392 28.82 10.49 2.67
C THR A 392 28.69 10.66 1.15
N LYS A 393 27.77 9.93 0.49
CA LYS A 393 27.62 9.96 -0.98
C LYS A 393 26.72 11.12 -1.42
N LYS A 394 27.17 11.87 -2.46
CA LYS A 394 26.51 13.07 -3.00
C LYS A 394 25.14 12.85 -3.62
N GLU A 395 24.78 11.63 -4.03
CA GLU A 395 23.47 11.27 -4.58
C GLU A 395 22.61 10.60 -3.52
N LYS A 396 21.85 11.39 -2.77
CA LYS A 396 21.00 10.94 -1.66
C LYS A 396 19.80 10.06 -2.08
N GLU A 397 19.41 10.04 -3.34
CA GLU A 397 18.21 9.32 -3.79
C GLU A 397 18.41 7.83 -4.08
N TYR A 398 19.63 7.37 -4.35
CA TYR A 398 19.92 5.98 -4.73
C TYR A 398 20.86 5.20 -3.79
N HIS A 399 21.42 5.81 -2.74
CA HIS A 399 22.39 5.20 -1.85
C HIS A 399 21.95 5.22 -0.38
N GLY A 400 22.14 4.12 0.32
CA GLY A 400 21.71 3.86 1.70
C GLY A 400 20.84 2.62 1.83
N TYR A 401 20.58 1.96 0.70
CA TYR A 401 19.75 0.74 0.69
C TYR A 401 20.51 -0.50 1.17
N GLY A 402 21.84 -0.58 1.02
CA GLY A 402 22.64 -1.74 1.40
C GLY A 402 22.51 -2.11 2.87
N LEU A 403 22.77 -1.16 3.79
CA LEU A 403 22.62 -1.38 5.23
C LEU A 403 21.17 -1.55 5.66
N LYS A 404 20.21 -0.91 4.98
CA LYS A 404 18.77 -1.13 5.21
C LYS A 404 18.37 -2.53 4.80
N SER A 405 18.86 -3.01 3.64
CA SER A 405 18.63 -4.37 3.15
C SER A 405 19.19 -5.41 4.11
N ILE A 406 20.45 -5.22 4.58
CA ILE A 406 21.06 -6.10 5.58
C ILE A 406 20.19 -6.15 6.83
N ARG A 407 19.81 -5.01 7.41
CA ARG A 407 18.96 -4.96 8.61
C ARG A 407 17.61 -5.63 8.40
N TYR A 408 16.96 -5.38 7.25
CA TYR A 408 15.69 -6.02 6.91
C TYR A 408 15.83 -7.54 6.87
N THR A 409 16.86 -8.05 6.17
CA THR A 409 17.11 -9.49 6.04
C THR A 409 17.45 -10.13 7.39
N VAL A 410 18.32 -9.48 8.19
CA VAL A 410 18.73 -9.98 9.52
C VAL A 410 17.54 -10.03 10.50
N ASN A 411 16.66 -9.03 10.46
CA ASN A 411 15.44 -9.02 11.28
C ASN A 411 14.49 -10.19 10.98
N LYS A 412 14.50 -10.74 9.75
CA LYS A 412 13.72 -11.93 9.36
C LYS A 412 14.14 -13.18 10.17
N TYR A 413 15.38 -13.19 10.66
CA TYR A 413 15.95 -14.26 11.47
C TYR A 413 16.10 -13.87 12.94
N ASP A 414 15.36 -12.89 13.44
CA ASP A 414 15.43 -12.37 14.81
C ASP A 414 16.84 -11.92 15.23
N GLY A 415 17.66 -11.54 14.25
CA GLY A 415 19.06 -11.13 14.44
C GLY A 415 19.22 -9.64 14.73
N ALA A 416 20.43 -9.28 15.15
CA ALA A 416 20.84 -7.90 15.43
C ALA A 416 22.03 -7.50 14.58
N VAL A 417 22.05 -6.22 14.16
CA VAL A 417 23.14 -5.60 13.39
C VAL A 417 23.73 -4.47 14.19
N SER A 418 25.01 -4.56 14.48
CA SER A 418 25.81 -3.49 15.10
C SER A 418 26.94 -3.04 14.18
N ILE A 419 27.28 -1.77 14.28
CA ILE A 419 28.40 -1.17 13.55
C ILE A 419 29.28 -0.48 14.59
N ASP A 420 30.52 -0.87 14.60
CA ASP A 420 31.55 -0.30 15.46
C ASP A 420 32.62 0.36 14.61
N THR A 421 33.21 1.41 15.13
CA THR A 421 34.38 2.08 14.52
C THR A 421 35.45 2.27 15.59
N ASN A 422 36.54 1.56 15.45
CA ASN A 422 37.65 1.65 16.37
C ASN A 422 38.94 1.99 15.62
N GLY A 423 39.50 3.18 15.88
CA GLY A 423 40.57 3.69 15.06
C GLY A 423 40.14 3.85 13.61
N ASN A 424 40.95 3.32 12.68
CA ASN A 424 40.65 3.33 11.24
C ASN A 424 39.97 2.04 10.73
N TRP A 425 39.24 1.33 11.60
CA TRP A 425 38.56 0.12 11.25
C TRP A 425 37.04 0.30 11.35
N PHE A 426 36.32 -0.05 10.27
CA PHE A 426 34.91 -0.15 10.24
C PHE A 426 34.53 -1.64 10.44
N ASP A 427 33.74 -1.93 11.44
CA ASP A 427 33.38 -3.28 11.88
C ASP A 427 31.86 -3.46 11.87
N LEU A 428 31.35 -4.16 10.88
CA LEU A 428 29.94 -4.56 10.77
C LEU A 428 29.77 -5.95 11.37
N LYS A 429 29.06 -6.03 12.49
CA LYS A 429 28.72 -7.28 13.18
C LYS A 429 27.26 -7.61 13.05
N ILE A 430 26.96 -8.85 12.70
CA ILE A 430 25.62 -9.40 12.61
C ILE A 430 25.56 -10.62 13.51
N LEU A 431 24.60 -10.64 14.42
CA LEU A 431 24.33 -11.76 15.32
C LEU A 431 22.93 -12.32 15.01
N ILE A 432 22.88 -13.61 14.67
CA ILE A 432 21.62 -14.30 14.39
C ILE A 432 21.49 -15.47 15.38
N PRO A 433 20.38 -15.57 16.12
CA PRO A 433 20.15 -16.69 17.03
C PRO A 433 20.04 -18.01 16.26
N MET A 434 20.83 -19.00 16.67
CA MET A 434 20.73 -20.36 16.13
C MET A 434 19.75 -21.15 17.00
N ARG A 435 18.63 -21.58 16.41
CA ARG A 435 17.70 -22.47 17.09
C ARG A 435 18.37 -23.85 17.20
N GLU A 436 18.53 -24.35 18.41
CA GLU A 436 18.88 -25.77 18.60
C GLU A 436 17.74 -26.62 18.02
N ASN A 437 18.07 -27.44 17.02
CA ASN A 437 17.18 -28.49 16.53
C ASN A 437 17.17 -29.65 17.52
#